data_15cba5ed4be0108b7112eedbd883c56a
#
_entry.id   15cba5ed4be0108b7112eedbd883c56a
#
_cell.length_a   1.000
_cell.length_b   1.000
_cell.length_c   1.000
_cell.angle_alpha   90.00
_cell.angle_beta   90.00
_cell.angle_gamma   90.00
#
_symmetry.space_group_name_H-M   'P 1'
#
loop_
_entity.id
_entity.type
_entity.pdbx_description
1 polymer ?
#
loop_
_entity_poly.entity_id
_entity_poly.type
_entity_poly.pdbx_seq_one_letter_code
_entity_poly.pdbx_strand_id
1 'polypeptide(L)'
;VMYINADDHYVYYVRNNENNGTGFDFFSYARNSLCRIDQNGENTKILDKDPCLYASLVGNYIYYLHYDDKDATTLYKIGIDGEGRKKVYSPYIFTCSTLGQYIYTSGTESDGAIYQLDTASDSLSKVYECNSFKPIVTSDDNVYYMDVDQNNALVHTNMKSGHPVTLTKDSLDLYNVYGSSIFYQRYSEDNPALCMIKNDGSGYQELAQGNYSNINVTSSYNYFTDFKTK
;
A
#
# COMPACT_ATOMS: atom_id res chain seq x y z
N VAL A 1 0.97 14.52 4.96
CA VAL A 1 1.09 13.32 5.80
C VAL A 1 0.52 12.14 5.05
N MET A 2 1.26 11.04 5.00
CA MET A 2 0.92 9.82 4.26
C MET A 2 1.32 8.59 5.07
N TYR A 3 0.74 7.43 4.72
CA TYR A 3 1.11 6.12 5.28
C TYR A 3 1.09 6.11 6.82
N ILE A 4 -0.07 6.44 7.39
CA ILE A 4 -0.26 6.56 8.83
C ILE A 4 -0.41 5.16 9.43
N ASN A 5 0.37 4.89 10.47
CA ASN A 5 0.28 3.71 11.31
C ASN A 5 0.22 4.16 12.77
N ALA A 6 -0.32 3.35 13.66
CA ALA A 6 -0.35 3.65 15.08
C ALA A 6 -0.19 2.38 15.92
N ASP A 7 0.39 2.54 17.08
CA ASP A 7 0.32 1.60 18.20
C ASP A 7 -0.36 2.26 19.41
N ASP A 8 -0.30 1.65 20.57
CA ASP A 8 -0.96 2.16 21.79
C ASP A 8 -0.35 3.49 22.32
N HIS A 9 0.80 3.93 21.80
CA HIS A 9 1.53 5.08 22.32
C HIS A 9 1.78 6.16 21.27
N TYR A 10 1.99 5.76 20.02
CA TYR A 10 2.50 6.63 18.97
C TYR A 10 1.73 6.52 17.66
N VAL A 11 1.82 7.58 16.88
CA VAL A 11 1.43 7.61 15.45
C VAL A 11 2.71 7.76 14.63
N TYR A 12 2.86 6.89 13.63
CA TYR A 12 3.98 6.87 12.68
C TYR A 12 3.47 7.29 11.31
N TYR A 13 4.22 8.11 10.62
CA TYR A 13 3.77 8.65 9.34
C TYR A 13 4.94 9.14 8.48
N VAL A 14 4.71 9.20 7.19
CA VAL A 14 5.59 9.86 6.24
C VAL A 14 5.15 11.31 6.08
N ARG A 15 6.06 12.24 6.35
CA ARG A 15 5.86 13.68 6.22
C ARG A 15 6.51 14.19 4.94
N ASN A 16 5.72 14.83 4.08
CA ASN A 16 6.26 15.62 3.00
C ASN A 16 6.74 16.97 3.56
N ASN A 17 8.01 17.29 3.34
CA ASN A 17 8.66 18.50 3.85
C ASN A 17 8.60 19.68 2.86
N GLU A 18 7.89 19.58 1.74
CA GLU A 18 7.71 20.70 0.81
C GLU A 18 6.72 21.72 1.35
N ASN A 19 7.20 22.97 1.46
CA ASN A 19 6.38 24.11 1.92
C ASN A 19 5.64 24.82 0.78
N ASN A 20 5.72 24.37 -0.46
CA ASN A 20 5.16 25.07 -1.60
C ASN A 20 3.89 24.37 -2.09
N GLY A 21 2.74 24.92 -1.73
CA GLY A 21 1.38 24.45 -2.03
C GLY A 21 0.99 24.40 -3.52
N THR A 22 1.90 24.06 -4.40
CA THR A 22 1.64 23.90 -5.83
C THR A 22 1.84 22.46 -6.27
N GLY A 23 0.74 21.70 -6.19
CA GLY A 23 0.63 20.44 -6.91
C GLY A 23 1.28 19.23 -6.19
N PHE A 24 0.63 18.09 -6.33
CA PHE A 24 1.17 16.79 -6.01
C PHE A 24 2.22 16.45 -7.08
N ASP A 25 3.48 16.71 -6.81
CA ASP A 25 4.57 16.24 -7.64
C ASP A 25 4.93 14.83 -7.17
N PHE A 26 4.58 13.85 -7.99
CA PHE A 26 4.90 12.45 -7.73
C PHE A 26 6.43 12.20 -7.57
N PHE A 27 7.25 13.09 -8.08
CA PHE A 27 8.71 13.03 -7.98
C PHE A 27 9.30 13.79 -6.79
N SER A 28 8.49 14.36 -5.91
CA SER A 28 8.97 15.09 -4.74
C SER A 28 9.27 14.21 -3.52
N TYR A 29 9.36 12.88 -3.68
CA TYR A 29 9.75 11.98 -2.56
C TYR A 29 11.13 12.31 -1.98
N ALA A 30 11.99 12.94 -2.75
CA ALA A 30 13.33 13.33 -2.32
C ALA A 30 13.39 14.18 -1.05
N ARG A 31 12.22 14.58 -0.51
CA ARG A 31 12.10 15.40 0.70
C ARG A 31 11.21 14.81 1.77
N ASN A 32 10.68 13.59 1.58
CA ASN A 32 9.89 12.95 2.61
C ASN A 32 10.77 12.48 3.76
N SER A 33 10.22 12.47 4.97
CA SER A 33 10.87 11.90 6.15
C SER A 33 9.91 11.01 6.92
N LEU A 34 10.43 9.95 7.53
CA LEU A 34 9.70 9.09 8.44
C LEU A 34 9.66 9.75 9.83
N CYS A 35 8.48 9.92 10.37
CA CYS A 35 8.23 10.59 11.64
C CYS A 35 7.42 9.73 12.59
N ARG A 36 7.58 10.03 13.89
CA ARG A 36 6.76 9.56 14.99
C ARG A 36 6.24 10.75 15.78
N ILE A 37 5.03 10.66 16.32
CA ILE A 37 4.42 11.64 17.21
C ILE A 37 3.63 10.91 18.30
N ASP A 38 3.55 11.48 19.49
CA ASP A 38 2.68 10.95 20.53
C ASP A 38 1.21 11.02 20.11
N GLN A 39 0.35 10.15 20.64
CA GLN A 39 -1.09 10.15 20.29
C GLN A 39 -1.82 11.46 20.61
N ASN A 40 -1.31 12.25 21.57
CA ASN A 40 -1.84 13.58 21.90
C ASN A 40 -1.38 14.69 20.94
N GLY A 41 -0.57 14.34 19.93
CA GLY A 41 -0.07 15.31 18.94
C GLY A 41 1.20 16.06 19.37
N GLU A 42 1.86 15.65 20.43
CA GLU A 42 3.08 16.27 20.95
C GLU A 42 4.33 15.44 20.63
N ASN A 43 5.52 15.96 20.93
CA ASN A 43 6.81 15.27 20.88
C ASN A 43 7.12 14.61 19.53
N THR A 44 6.95 15.34 18.43
CA THR A 44 7.33 14.85 17.09
C THR A 44 8.82 14.52 17.02
N LYS A 45 9.14 13.29 16.61
CA LYS A 45 10.50 12.82 16.36
C LYS A 45 10.64 12.41 14.90
N ILE A 46 11.71 12.83 14.24
CA ILE A 46 12.11 12.30 12.94
C ILE A 46 12.88 11.01 13.18
N LEU A 47 12.39 9.89 12.65
CA LEU A 47 13.03 8.58 12.74
C LEU A 47 14.05 8.38 11.62
N ASP A 48 13.68 8.79 10.39
CA ASP A 48 14.57 8.80 9.25
C ASP A 48 14.37 10.09 8.43
N LYS A 49 15.47 10.74 8.07
CA LYS A 49 15.47 11.96 7.25
C LYS A 49 15.57 11.67 5.76
N ASP A 50 15.99 10.46 5.41
CA ASP A 50 16.16 10.08 4.02
C ASP A 50 14.80 9.92 3.33
N PRO A 51 14.74 10.14 2.02
CA PRO A 51 13.51 10.00 1.24
C PRO A 51 12.85 8.64 1.43
N CYS A 52 11.59 8.62 1.83
CA CYS A 52 10.88 7.40 2.12
C CYS A 52 9.42 7.41 1.65
N LEU A 53 8.88 6.21 1.44
CA LEU A 53 7.50 5.92 1.03
C LEU A 53 7.00 4.65 1.72
N TYR A 54 5.69 4.42 1.70
CA TYR A 54 5.06 3.15 2.09
C TYR A 54 5.52 2.63 3.45
N ALA A 55 5.29 3.39 4.50
CA ALA A 55 5.60 2.96 5.86
C ALA A 55 4.53 1.99 6.39
N SER A 56 4.96 0.88 6.97
CA SER A 56 4.12 -0.12 7.62
C SER A 56 4.72 -0.54 8.95
N LEU A 57 3.92 -0.48 10.02
CA LEU A 57 4.31 -0.94 11.34
C LEU A 57 4.11 -2.45 11.46
N VAL A 58 5.17 -3.19 11.79
CA VAL A 58 5.12 -4.62 12.08
C VAL A 58 5.94 -4.90 13.35
N GLY A 59 5.25 -5.27 14.43
CA GLY A 59 5.88 -5.43 15.75
C GLY A 59 6.55 -4.14 16.21
N ASN A 60 7.82 -4.22 16.59
CA ASN A 60 8.61 -3.07 17.07
C ASN A 60 9.40 -2.36 15.94
N TYR A 61 9.07 -2.61 14.69
CA TYR A 61 9.77 -2.04 13.54
C TYR A 61 8.80 -1.38 12.58
N ILE A 62 9.30 -0.33 11.93
CA ILE A 62 8.66 0.28 10.78
C ILE A 62 9.43 -0.15 9.54
N TYR A 63 8.72 -0.80 8.60
CA TYR A 63 9.23 -1.16 7.28
C TYR A 63 8.78 -0.08 6.30
N TYR A 64 9.71 0.41 5.49
CA TYR A 64 9.43 1.50 4.56
C TYR A 64 10.32 1.40 3.31
N LEU A 65 9.84 1.96 2.21
CA LEU A 65 10.65 2.08 1.00
C LEU A 65 11.53 3.32 1.11
N HIS A 66 12.82 3.11 1.03
CA HIS A 66 13.82 4.15 0.86
C HIS A 66 14.06 4.38 -0.62
N TYR A 67 14.13 5.63 -1.03
CA TYR A 67 14.49 6.01 -2.40
C TYR A 67 15.88 6.62 -2.43
N ASP A 68 16.73 6.13 -3.29
CA ASP A 68 17.99 6.78 -3.65
C ASP A 68 18.25 6.75 -5.16
N ASP A 69 19.12 7.63 -5.63
CA ASP A 69 19.39 7.80 -7.06
C ASP A 69 20.10 6.60 -7.70
N LYS A 70 20.61 5.66 -6.90
CA LYS A 70 21.37 4.51 -7.38
C LYS A 70 20.56 3.22 -7.39
N ASP A 71 19.84 2.96 -6.30
CA ASP A 71 19.15 1.71 -6.06
C ASP A 71 17.63 1.84 -6.24
N ALA A 72 17.13 2.99 -6.72
CA ALA A 72 15.71 3.32 -6.81
C ALA A 72 14.99 3.07 -5.47
N THR A 73 13.94 2.24 -5.43
CA THR A 73 13.25 1.92 -4.18
C THR A 73 13.81 0.65 -3.55
N THR A 74 14.17 0.72 -2.29
CA THR A 74 14.73 -0.37 -1.49
C THR A 74 13.97 -0.49 -0.17
N LEU A 75 13.67 -1.71 0.26
CA LEU A 75 13.02 -1.94 1.54
C LEU A 75 14.01 -1.81 2.69
N TYR A 76 13.70 -0.92 3.62
CA TYR A 76 14.39 -0.72 4.89
C TYR A 76 13.48 -1.03 6.06
N LYS A 77 14.09 -1.29 7.21
CA LYS A 77 13.42 -1.26 8.52
C LYS A 77 14.17 -0.39 9.51
N ILE A 78 13.44 0.18 10.45
CA ILE A 78 13.97 0.94 11.60
C ILE A 78 13.12 0.63 12.82
N GLY A 79 13.73 0.62 14.00
CA GLY A 79 12.99 0.48 15.25
C GLY A 79 12.02 1.64 15.48
N ILE A 80 10.94 1.40 16.22
CA ILE A 80 9.96 2.43 16.60
C ILE A 80 10.58 3.56 17.46
N ASP A 81 11.76 3.32 18.03
CA ASP A 81 12.60 4.29 18.73
C ASP A 81 13.50 5.12 17.79
N GLY A 82 13.61 4.73 16.52
CA GLY A 82 14.47 5.36 15.51
C GLY A 82 15.88 4.77 15.44
N GLU A 83 16.12 3.66 16.12
CA GLU A 83 17.42 2.98 16.11
C GLU A 83 17.41 1.73 15.21
N GLY A 84 18.59 1.18 14.95
CA GLY A 84 18.73 -0.08 14.23
C GLY A 84 18.28 -0.04 12.78
N ARG A 85 18.41 1.09 12.08
CA ARG A 85 18.12 1.20 10.65
C ARG A 85 18.89 0.16 9.85
N LYS A 86 18.19 -0.62 9.04
CA LYS A 86 18.78 -1.71 8.27
C LYS A 86 18.11 -1.84 6.91
N LYS A 87 18.91 -2.04 5.85
CA LYS A 87 18.44 -2.49 4.54
C LYS A 87 17.99 -3.94 4.65
N VAL A 88 16.78 -4.23 4.22
CA VAL A 88 16.19 -5.59 4.28
C VAL A 88 16.27 -6.25 2.93
N TYR A 89 15.87 -5.57 1.87
CA TYR A 89 15.84 -6.14 0.53
C TYR A 89 16.05 -5.07 -0.57
N SER A 90 16.64 -5.48 -1.68
CA SER A 90 16.84 -4.72 -2.93
C SER A 90 16.78 -5.70 -4.11
N PRO A 91 16.22 -5.36 -5.28
CA PRO A 91 15.71 -4.06 -5.72
C PRO A 91 14.18 -4.04 -5.92
N TYR A 92 13.63 -2.85 -6.11
CA TYR A 92 12.28 -2.52 -6.60
C TYR A 92 11.11 -3.26 -5.96
N ILE A 93 10.72 -2.82 -4.76
CA ILE A 93 9.42 -3.15 -4.18
C ILE A 93 8.50 -1.95 -4.39
N PHE A 94 7.45 -2.09 -5.23
CA PHE A 94 6.57 -0.97 -5.56
C PHE A 94 5.44 -0.75 -4.55
N THR A 95 4.90 -1.82 -3.98
CA THR A 95 3.77 -1.72 -3.06
C THR A 95 3.84 -2.83 -2.02
N CYS A 96 3.47 -2.51 -0.78
CA CYS A 96 3.46 -3.46 0.32
C CYS A 96 2.08 -3.50 0.98
N SER A 97 1.63 -4.70 1.32
CA SER A 97 0.57 -4.94 2.30
C SER A 97 1.09 -5.81 3.44
N THR A 98 0.45 -5.76 4.60
CA THR A 98 0.89 -6.50 5.78
C THR A 98 -0.21 -7.40 6.31
N LEU A 99 0.16 -8.61 6.74
CA LEU A 99 -0.73 -9.52 7.45
C LEU A 99 0.07 -10.23 8.55
N GLY A 100 -0.24 -9.92 9.82
CA GLY A 100 0.53 -10.42 10.95
C GLY A 100 1.99 -9.99 10.87
N GLN A 101 2.91 -10.96 10.91
CA GLN A 101 4.35 -10.72 10.78
C GLN A 101 4.86 -10.68 9.34
N TYR A 102 4.00 -10.85 8.35
CA TYR A 102 4.40 -10.92 6.96
C TYR A 102 4.12 -9.61 6.22
N ILE A 103 5.03 -9.26 5.33
CA ILE A 103 4.86 -8.19 4.34
C ILE A 103 4.76 -8.83 2.96
N TYR A 104 3.76 -8.45 2.20
CA TYR A 104 3.54 -8.91 0.84
C TYR A 104 3.79 -7.77 -0.14
N THR A 105 4.47 -8.10 -1.23
CA THR A 105 4.83 -7.13 -2.26
C THR A 105 4.66 -7.73 -3.65
N SER A 106 4.37 -6.90 -4.62
CA SER A 106 4.43 -7.28 -6.03
C SER A 106 5.81 -7.00 -6.59
N GLY A 107 6.27 -7.92 -7.39
CA GLY A 107 7.36 -7.75 -8.34
C GLY A 107 8.73 -7.41 -7.78
N THR A 108 9.67 -7.88 -8.53
CA THR A 108 11.01 -7.35 -8.65
C THR A 108 11.15 -6.82 -10.06
N GLU A 109 12.28 -6.25 -10.46
CA GLU A 109 12.53 -5.82 -11.86
C GLU A 109 12.24 -6.88 -12.92
N SER A 110 12.23 -8.16 -12.55
CA SER A 110 12.19 -9.28 -13.49
C SER A 110 10.83 -9.97 -13.60
N ASP A 111 9.95 -9.81 -12.64
CA ASP A 111 8.61 -10.42 -12.67
C ASP A 111 7.60 -9.68 -11.80
N GLY A 112 6.30 -9.83 -12.09
CA GLY A 112 5.19 -9.27 -11.33
C GLY A 112 4.65 -10.20 -10.25
N ALA A 113 5.38 -11.25 -9.88
CA ALA A 113 4.93 -12.25 -8.90
C ALA A 113 4.71 -11.66 -7.51
N ILE A 114 3.95 -12.34 -6.68
CA ILE A 114 3.75 -11.95 -5.29
C ILE A 114 4.83 -12.59 -4.42
N TYR A 115 5.50 -11.75 -3.64
CA TYR A 115 6.52 -12.14 -2.69
C TYR A 115 6.05 -11.92 -1.26
N GLN A 116 6.50 -12.78 -0.36
CA GLN A 116 6.28 -12.70 1.08
C GLN A 116 7.62 -12.48 1.78
N LEU A 117 7.72 -11.43 2.57
CA LEU A 117 8.80 -11.20 3.52
C LEU A 117 8.35 -11.67 4.90
N ASP A 118 9.06 -12.63 5.48
CA ASP A 118 8.95 -12.95 6.89
C ASP A 118 9.80 -11.98 7.70
N THR A 119 9.17 -11.14 8.51
CA THR A 119 9.86 -10.11 9.29
C THR A 119 10.63 -10.65 10.49
N ALA A 120 10.38 -11.90 10.89
CA ALA A 120 11.13 -12.55 11.96
C ALA A 120 12.52 -13.01 11.50
N SER A 121 12.64 -13.44 10.24
CA SER A 121 13.89 -13.94 9.65
C SER A 121 14.52 -12.99 8.63
N ASP A 122 13.83 -11.94 8.23
CA ASP A 122 14.16 -11.05 7.09
C ASP A 122 14.32 -11.85 5.77
N SER A 123 13.62 -12.97 5.61
CA SER A 123 13.68 -13.79 4.41
C SER A 123 12.54 -13.48 3.45
N LEU A 124 12.86 -13.27 2.17
CA LEU A 124 11.91 -13.05 1.09
C LEU A 124 11.74 -14.32 0.26
N SER A 125 10.52 -14.70 -0.03
CA SER A 125 10.18 -15.82 -0.89
C SER A 125 9.06 -15.50 -1.86
N LYS A 126 9.12 -16.03 -3.09
CA LYS A 126 8.02 -15.99 -4.04
C LYS A 126 6.92 -16.93 -3.56
N VAL A 127 5.69 -16.42 -3.44
CA VAL A 127 4.54 -17.18 -2.93
C VAL A 127 3.45 -17.40 -3.97
N TYR A 128 3.39 -16.56 -5.01
CA TYR A 128 2.44 -16.75 -6.10
C TYR A 128 2.95 -16.18 -7.42
N GLU A 129 2.80 -16.95 -8.49
CA GLU A 129 3.22 -16.56 -9.84
C GLU A 129 2.09 -15.85 -10.58
N CYS A 130 2.27 -14.58 -10.91
CA CYS A 130 1.33 -13.74 -11.65
C CYS A 130 2.03 -12.44 -12.08
N ASN A 131 1.32 -11.54 -12.75
CA ASN A 131 1.77 -10.19 -13.02
C ASN A 131 0.92 -9.19 -12.23
N SER A 132 1.24 -9.05 -10.94
CA SER A 132 0.44 -8.31 -9.97
C SER A 132 0.91 -6.88 -9.73
N PHE A 133 -0.06 -6.03 -9.38
CA PHE A 133 0.19 -4.73 -8.79
C PHE A 133 -0.68 -4.54 -7.55
N LYS A 134 -0.14 -3.93 -6.49
CA LYS A 134 -0.81 -3.69 -5.20
C LYS A 134 -1.48 -4.94 -4.60
N PRO A 135 -0.77 -6.05 -4.34
CA PRO A 135 -1.39 -7.22 -3.72
C PRO A 135 -1.83 -6.91 -2.28
N ILE A 136 -3.05 -7.32 -1.94
CA ILE A 136 -3.57 -7.31 -0.57
C ILE A 136 -3.87 -8.76 -0.19
N VAL A 137 -3.12 -9.28 0.77
CA VAL A 137 -3.32 -10.62 1.32
C VAL A 137 -4.22 -10.54 2.55
N THR A 138 -5.21 -11.41 2.58
CA THR A 138 -6.12 -11.57 3.71
C THR A 138 -5.92 -12.94 4.35
N SER A 139 -6.72 -13.28 5.38
CA SER A 139 -6.66 -14.59 6.03
C SER A 139 -6.83 -15.74 5.04
N ASP A 140 -6.35 -16.92 5.41
CA ASP A 140 -6.49 -18.17 4.67
C ASP A 140 -5.88 -18.18 3.26
N ASP A 141 -4.74 -17.48 3.10
CA ASP A 141 -3.97 -17.39 1.85
C ASP A 141 -4.74 -16.77 0.67
N ASN A 142 -5.83 -16.07 0.92
CA ASN A 142 -6.53 -15.31 -0.10
C ASN A 142 -5.78 -14.02 -0.42
N VAL A 143 -5.62 -13.74 -1.70
CA VAL A 143 -4.99 -12.52 -2.21
C VAL A 143 -5.86 -11.86 -3.27
N TYR A 144 -5.92 -10.55 -3.18
CA TYR A 144 -6.48 -9.67 -4.20
C TYR A 144 -5.33 -8.89 -4.82
N TYR A 145 -5.39 -8.65 -6.12
CA TYR A 145 -4.39 -7.86 -6.82
C TYR A 145 -4.97 -7.26 -8.11
N MET A 146 -4.33 -6.20 -8.58
CA MET A 146 -4.57 -5.66 -9.90
C MET A 146 -3.70 -6.45 -10.89
N ASP A 147 -4.33 -7.08 -11.88
CA ASP A 147 -3.63 -7.88 -12.87
C ASP A 147 -3.18 -6.97 -14.03
N VAL A 148 -1.86 -6.78 -14.14
CA VAL A 148 -1.25 -5.92 -15.17
C VAL A 148 -1.54 -6.44 -16.57
N ASP A 149 -1.58 -7.75 -16.76
CA ASP A 149 -1.86 -8.38 -18.07
C ASP A 149 -3.33 -8.23 -18.50
N GLN A 150 -4.22 -7.91 -17.55
CA GLN A 150 -5.62 -7.63 -17.77
C GLN A 150 -5.98 -6.14 -17.57
N ASN A 151 -5.08 -5.23 -17.91
CA ASN A 151 -5.30 -3.79 -17.80
C ASN A 151 -5.66 -3.35 -16.38
N ASN A 152 -4.97 -3.86 -15.37
CA ASN A 152 -5.21 -3.61 -13.95
C ASN A 152 -6.62 -4.00 -13.46
N ALA A 153 -7.23 -5.01 -14.08
CA ALA A 153 -8.46 -5.59 -13.57
C ALA A 153 -8.25 -6.22 -12.19
N LEU A 154 -9.28 -6.18 -11.34
CA LEU A 154 -9.21 -6.76 -10.01
C LEU A 154 -9.35 -8.28 -10.07
N VAL A 155 -8.36 -8.98 -9.58
CA VAL A 155 -8.33 -10.44 -9.51
C VAL A 155 -8.27 -10.89 -8.04
N HIS A 156 -8.98 -11.97 -7.74
CA HIS A 156 -8.90 -12.71 -6.49
C HIS A 156 -8.39 -14.13 -6.77
N THR A 157 -7.52 -14.63 -5.92
CA THR A 157 -7.12 -16.03 -5.91
C THR A 157 -6.78 -16.49 -4.49
N ASN A 158 -6.71 -17.79 -4.30
CA ASN A 158 -6.04 -18.37 -3.14
C ASN A 158 -4.66 -18.85 -3.56
N MET A 159 -3.61 -18.39 -2.87
CA MET A 159 -2.21 -18.65 -3.24
C MET A 159 -1.84 -20.14 -3.22
N LYS A 160 -2.57 -20.96 -2.45
CA LYS A 160 -2.32 -22.43 -2.38
C LYS A 160 -3.10 -23.20 -3.45
N SER A 161 -4.36 -22.85 -3.68
CA SER A 161 -5.21 -23.55 -4.66
C SER A 161 -5.01 -23.09 -6.10
N GLY A 162 -4.56 -21.84 -6.29
CA GLY A 162 -4.14 -21.33 -7.59
C GLY A 162 -5.27 -21.17 -8.62
N HIS A 163 -6.47 -20.77 -8.21
CA HIS A 163 -7.60 -20.53 -9.12
C HIS A 163 -7.96 -19.04 -9.18
N PRO A 164 -7.31 -18.24 -10.06
CA PRO A 164 -7.61 -16.82 -10.18
C PRO A 164 -8.99 -16.58 -10.80
N VAL A 165 -9.72 -15.62 -10.21
CA VAL A 165 -11.03 -15.16 -10.67
C VAL A 165 -10.98 -13.66 -10.86
N THR A 166 -11.28 -13.16 -12.06
CA THR A 166 -11.44 -11.73 -12.32
C THR A 166 -12.76 -11.26 -11.74
N LEU A 167 -12.72 -10.40 -10.75
CA LEU A 167 -13.90 -9.89 -10.06
C LEU A 167 -14.58 -8.75 -10.83
N THR A 168 -13.80 -7.90 -11.50
CA THR A 168 -14.30 -6.87 -12.41
C THR A 168 -13.32 -6.66 -13.56
N LYS A 169 -13.83 -6.24 -14.71
CA LYS A 169 -13.04 -5.86 -15.87
C LYS A 169 -12.72 -4.36 -15.91
N ASP A 170 -13.18 -3.59 -14.92
CA ASP A 170 -12.77 -2.21 -14.79
C ASP A 170 -11.24 -2.14 -14.63
N SER A 171 -10.62 -1.15 -15.24
CA SER A 171 -9.24 -0.79 -14.89
C SER A 171 -9.25 -0.07 -13.56
N LEU A 172 -8.41 -0.48 -12.62
CA LEU A 172 -8.33 0.11 -11.30
C LEU A 172 -7.10 1.03 -11.18
N ASP A 173 -7.26 2.11 -10.44
CA ASP A 173 -6.15 2.95 -9.96
C ASP A 173 -5.67 2.52 -8.56
N LEU A 174 -6.63 2.27 -7.68
CA LEU A 174 -6.39 1.78 -6.32
C LEU A 174 -7.62 1.05 -5.78
N TYR A 175 -7.41 0.24 -4.75
CA TYR A 175 -8.51 -0.45 -4.06
C TYR A 175 -8.16 -0.73 -2.60
N ASN A 176 -9.19 -1.07 -1.81
CA ASN A 176 -9.05 -1.55 -0.44
C ASN A 176 -10.08 -2.66 -0.18
N VAL A 177 -9.70 -3.63 0.65
CA VAL A 177 -10.53 -4.78 1.01
C VAL A 177 -10.99 -4.63 2.46
N TYR A 178 -12.30 -4.75 2.68
CA TYR A 178 -12.89 -4.74 4.02
C TYR A 178 -13.98 -5.81 4.15
N GLY A 179 -13.70 -6.82 4.95
CA GLY A 179 -14.63 -7.96 5.11
C GLY A 179 -14.91 -8.65 3.77
N SER A 180 -16.18 -8.70 3.39
CA SER A 180 -16.63 -9.28 2.12
C SER A 180 -16.76 -8.24 0.99
N SER A 181 -16.35 -7.01 1.19
CA SER A 181 -16.49 -5.92 0.22
C SER A 181 -15.13 -5.36 -0.19
N ILE A 182 -15.05 -4.95 -1.44
CA ILE A 182 -13.88 -4.31 -2.03
C ILE A 182 -14.32 -2.97 -2.58
N PHE A 183 -13.64 -1.92 -2.14
CA PHE A 183 -13.86 -0.55 -2.58
C PHE A 183 -12.71 -0.14 -3.47
N TYR A 184 -13.00 0.42 -4.66
CA TYR A 184 -11.97 0.74 -5.62
C TYR A 184 -12.26 2.01 -6.41
N GLN A 185 -11.21 2.68 -6.86
CA GLN A 185 -11.29 3.74 -7.85
C GLN A 185 -11.18 3.12 -9.23
N ARG A 186 -12.25 3.23 -10.03
CA ARG A 186 -12.23 2.91 -11.45
C ARG A 186 -11.42 3.98 -12.17
N TYR A 187 -10.37 3.55 -12.86
CA TYR A 187 -9.62 4.40 -13.77
C TYR A 187 -10.36 4.52 -15.11
N SER A 188 -10.78 5.71 -15.46
CA SER A 188 -11.43 6.01 -16.73
C SER A 188 -11.31 7.51 -17.03
N GLU A 189 -11.03 7.87 -18.27
CA GLU A 189 -11.01 9.28 -18.68
C GLU A 189 -12.41 9.89 -18.69
N ASP A 190 -13.40 9.12 -19.16
CA ASP A 190 -14.76 9.60 -19.36
C ASP A 190 -15.68 9.40 -18.14
N ASN A 191 -15.44 8.33 -17.39
CA ASN A 191 -16.32 7.90 -16.30
C ASN A 191 -15.56 7.37 -15.08
N PRO A 192 -14.67 8.19 -14.47
CA PRO A 192 -14.00 7.79 -13.24
C PRO A 192 -15.00 7.73 -12.09
N ALA A 193 -14.88 6.72 -11.22
CA ALA A 193 -15.82 6.55 -10.12
C ALA A 193 -15.23 5.77 -8.94
N LEU A 194 -15.67 6.09 -7.74
CA LEU A 194 -15.55 5.22 -6.59
C LEU A 194 -16.61 4.12 -6.67
N CYS A 195 -16.17 2.88 -6.69
CA CYS A 195 -17.02 1.71 -6.84
C CYS A 195 -16.86 0.74 -5.67
N MET A 196 -17.86 -0.11 -5.49
CA MET A 196 -17.83 -1.24 -4.57
C MET A 196 -18.23 -2.52 -5.30
N ILE A 197 -17.61 -3.63 -4.92
CA ILE A 197 -17.97 -4.98 -5.35
C ILE A 197 -17.76 -5.95 -4.19
N LYS A 198 -18.47 -7.07 -4.16
CA LYS A 198 -18.20 -8.13 -3.18
C LYS A 198 -16.98 -8.97 -3.62
N ASN A 199 -16.41 -9.68 -2.67
CA ASN A 199 -15.26 -10.56 -2.88
C ASN A 199 -15.55 -11.79 -3.76
N ASP A 200 -16.83 -12.06 -4.06
CA ASP A 200 -17.28 -13.08 -5.02
C ASP A 200 -17.57 -12.50 -6.43
N GLY A 201 -17.32 -11.20 -6.63
CA GLY A 201 -17.60 -10.49 -7.89
C GLY A 201 -19.04 -10.03 -8.06
N SER A 202 -19.92 -10.29 -7.10
CA SER A 202 -21.32 -9.84 -7.14
C SER A 202 -21.50 -8.46 -6.51
N GLY A 203 -22.72 -7.90 -6.61
CA GLY A 203 -23.12 -6.71 -5.86
C GLY A 203 -22.37 -5.43 -6.25
N TYR A 204 -21.98 -5.29 -7.52
CA TYR A 204 -21.39 -4.05 -8.02
C TYR A 204 -22.26 -2.84 -7.75
N GLN A 205 -21.65 -1.76 -7.28
CA GLN A 205 -22.28 -0.46 -7.06
C GLN A 205 -21.29 0.66 -7.41
N GLU A 206 -21.75 1.67 -8.14
CA GLU A 206 -21.09 2.94 -8.28
C GLU A 206 -21.52 3.85 -7.13
N LEU A 207 -20.59 4.24 -6.26
CA LEU A 207 -20.89 5.00 -5.05
C LEU A 207 -20.84 6.50 -5.29
N ALA A 208 -19.84 6.94 -6.09
CA ALA A 208 -19.68 8.37 -6.42
C ALA A 208 -18.88 8.52 -7.71
N GLN A 209 -19.30 9.46 -8.58
CA GLN A 209 -18.54 9.82 -9.77
C GLN A 209 -17.42 10.80 -9.44
N GLY A 210 -16.26 10.59 -10.00
CA GLY A 210 -15.07 11.42 -9.82
C GLY A 210 -13.81 10.63 -9.54
N ASN A 211 -12.72 11.37 -9.29
CA ASN A 211 -11.42 10.79 -8.97
C ASN A 211 -11.16 10.90 -7.46
N TYR A 212 -10.98 9.78 -6.83
CA TYR A 212 -10.77 9.67 -5.40
C TYR A 212 -9.48 8.91 -5.11
N SER A 213 -8.79 9.28 -4.04
CA SER A 213 -7.58 8.60 -3.57
C SER A 213 -7.65 8.33 -2.07
N ASN A 214 -6.66 7.59 -1.55
CA ASN A 214 -6.55 7.28 -0.12
C ASN A 214 -7.83 6.66 0.45
N ILE A 215 -8.42 5.70 -0.28
CA ILE A 215 -9.62 5.00 0.17
C ILE A 215 -9.30 4.21 1.43
N ASN A 216 -9.94 4.58 2.54
CA ASN A 216 -9.89 3.87 3.82
C ASN A 216 -11.29 3.48 4.23
N VAL A 217 -11.46 2.25 4.68
CA VAL A 217 -12.76 1.67 4.98
C VAL A 217 -12.83 1.24 6.44
N THR A 218 -13.92 1.57 7.09
CA THR A 218 -14.24 1.13 8.45
C THR A 218 -15.60 0.41 8.45
N SER A 219 -16.03 -0.09 9.60
CA SER A 219 -17.35 -0.72 9.75
C SER A 219 -18.53 0.21 9.45
N SER A 220 -18.33 1.53 9.46
CA SER A 220 -19.41 2.52 9.36
C SER A 220 -19.20 3.56 8.27
N TYR A 221 -17.97 3.79 7.82
CA TYR A 221 -17.65 4.86 6.91
C TYR A 221 -16.54 4.50 5.92
N ASN A 222 -16.62 5.11 4.75
CA ASN A 222 -15.54 5.14 3.76
C ASN A 222 -14.94 6.56 3.77
N TYR A 223 -13.64 6.65 3.97
CA TYR A 223 -12.88 7.90 3.92
C TYR A 223 -12.05 7.93 2.64
N PHE A 224 -12.07 9.04 1.94
CA PHE A 224 -11.30 9.22 0.71
C PHE A 224 -10.94 10.69 0.51
N THR A 225 -9.96 10.94 -0.34
CA THR A 225 -9.61 12.28 -0.79
C THR A 225 -10.26 12.55 -2.15
N ASP A 226 -11.05 13.63 -2.25
CA ASP A 226 -11.63 14.09 -3.51
C ASP A 226 -10.68 15.10 -4.17
N PHE A 227 -10.27 14.84 -5.40
CA PHE A 227 -9.40 15.76 -6.14
C PHE A 227 -10.08 17.03 -6.64
N LYS A 228 -11.41 17.11 -6.64
CA LYS A 228 -12.16 18.29 -7.07
C LYS A 228 -12.31 19.36 -5.98
N THR A 229 -12.17 18.98 -4.73
CA THR A 229 -12.36 19.87 -3.57
C THR A 229 -11.01 20.31 -2.98
N LYS A 230 -10.12 20.86 -3.79
CA LYS A 230 -8.91 21.52 -3.32
C LYS A 230 -9.20 22.93 -2.80
#